data_0dbbeca65858658594493e6d29390fd3
#
_entry.id   0dbbeca65858658594493e6d29390fd3
#
_cell.length_a   1.000
_cell.length_b   1.000
_cell.length_c   1.000
_cell.angle_alpha   90.00
_cell.angle_beta   90.00
_cell.angle_gamma   90.00
#
_symmetry.space_group_name_H-M   'P 1'
#
loop_
_entity.id
_entity.type
_entity.pdbx_description
1 polymer ?
#
loop_
_entity_poly.entity_id
_entity_poly.type
_entity_poly.pdbx_seq_one_letter_code
_entity_poly.pdbx_strand_id
1 'polypeptide(L)'
;MFNNTEWLSQVREDVIDPAREIVDPHHHLWPKPHLDYDLEELWSDTQDGHKVVQTVFMECGSAYRTDGPEHLFPVGETEFVTAAALRAAQDPSKAQIAGIVAHADLRREDLDALLDAHKVSARGLFRGIRHSGSRDESGAPLSIPGRAPKGLFEDKDFRRGVARLGERGLTYDTWIYHHQLADYAALARAVPGTVMILDHFGTPLGVGPYAGKRDEIFAKWKDDIAEVAACPNVYAKLGGLAMPDNGFGWTGRAKPPGSDEFVEAQAPWYHHAIQVFRAERCMFESNFPVDRLSLSYRTLWNGLKKIAKDYPEAAQAAMFSGTARKVYKLEGVQ
;
A
#
# COMPACT_ATOMS: atom_id res chain seq x y z
N MET A 1 13.45 11.98 -8.53
CA MET A 1 13.39 10.51 -8.40
C MET A 1 12.25 9.96 -9.25
N PHE A 2 11.06 10.53 -9.19
CA PHE A 2 9.88 10.05 -9.93
C PHE A 2 9.64 10.72 -11.28
N ASN A 3 10.52 11.63 -11.70
CA ASN A 3 10.43 12.31 -13.01
C ASN A 3 11.06 11.42 -14.13
N ASN A 4 10.43 10.28 -14.39
CA ASN A 4 10.85 9.30 -15.40
C ASN A 4 9.80 9.09 -16.51
N THR A 5 8.95 10.09 -16.73
CA THR A 5 7.82 10.03 -17.66
C THR A 5 8.26 9.68 -19.09
N GLU A 6 9.37 10.25 -19.57
CA GLU A 6 9.92 9.95 -20.90
C GLU A 6 10.30 8.47 -21.04
N TRP A 7 10.95 7.90 -20.00
CA TRP A 7 11.30 6.48 -19.99
C TRP A 7 10.05 5.59 -19.96
N LEU A 8 9.06 5.91 -19.12
CA LEU A 8 7.81 5.18 -19.04
C LEU A 8 7.01 5.22 -20.35
N SER A 9 7.05 6.34 -21.07
CA SER A 9 6.33 6.52 -22.33
C SER A 9 6.82 5.63 -23.48
N GLN A 10 7.99 4.98 -23.32
CA GLN A 10 8.50 4.03 -24.31
C GLN A 10 7.66 2.73 -24.39
N VAL A 11 6.82 2.48 -23.37
CA VAL A 11 5.84 1.38 -23.38
C VAL A 11 4.45 1.98 -23.21
N ARG A 12 3.67 1.96 -24.29
CA ARG A 12 2.29 2.40 -24.29
C ARG A 12 1.40 1.30 -24.85
N GLU A 13 0.48 0.85 -24.03
CA GLU A 13 -0.47 -0.22 -24.34
C GLU A 13 -1.89 0.37 -24.44
N ASP A 14 -2.77 -0.32 -25.15
CA ASP A 14 -4.20 -0.04 -25.06
C ASP A 14 -4.71 -0.41 -23.66
N VAL A 15 -5.65 0.39 -23.15
CA VAL A 15 -6.24 0.17 -21.84
C VAL A 15 -7.19 -1.03 -21.88
N ILE A 16 -6.93 -2.02 -21.05
CA ILE A 16 -7.79 -3.20 -20.89
C ILE A 16 -8.96 -2.83 -19.98
N ASP A 17 -10.19 -3.20 -20.37
CA ASP A 17 -11.42 -2.96 -19.60
C ASP A 17 -11.47 -1.54 -18.98
N PRO A 18 -11.57 -0.50 -19.80
CA PRO A 18 -11.51 0.89 -19.32
C PRO A 18 -12.70 1.28 -18.43
N ALA A 19 -13.80 0.50 -18.47
CA ALA A 19 -14.98 0.73 -17.65
C ALA A 19 -14.86 0.18 -16.22
N ARG A 20 -13.90 -0.71 -15.96
CA ARG A 20 -13.66 -1.30 -14.63
C ARG A 20 -13.34 -0.23 -13.63
N GLU A 21 -14.22 -0.09 -12.63
CA GLU A 21 -14.03 0.85 -11.55
C GLU A 21 -12.91 0.41 -10.61
N ILE A 22 -12.03 1.34 -10.28
CA ILE A 22 -10.86 1.12 -9.43
C ILE A 22 -10.92 2.07 -8.23
N VAL A 23 -10.72 1.50 -7.05
CA VAL A 23 -10.32 2.22 -5.84
C VAL A 23 -8.90 1.80 -5.55
N ASP A 24 -7.96 2.72 -5.68
CA ASP A 24 -6.54 2.47 -5.41
C ASP A 24 -6.23 2.69 -3.92
N PRO A 25 -6.05 1.65 -3.11
CA PRO A 25 -5.94 1.77 -1.67
C PRO A 25 -4.53 2.12 -1.18
N HIS A 26 -3.60 2.50 -2.06
CA HIS A 26 -2.24 2.79 -1.65
C HIS A 26 -1.49 3.70 -2.62
N HIS A 27 -1.43 4.97 -2.30
CA HIS A 27 -0.54 5.93 -2.93
C HIS A 27 0.11 6.85 -1.90
N HIS A 28 1.15 7.53 -2.33
CA HIS A 28 1.86 8.52 -1.53
C HIS A 28 1.86 9.88 -2.22
N LEU A 29 2.06 10.96 -1.45
CA LEU A 29 2.25 12.31 -1.94
C LEU A 29 3.39 12.99 -1.18
N TRP A 30 4.14 13.84 -1.87
CA TRP A 30 5.16 14.69 -1.28
C TRP A 30 4.98 16.14 -1.74
N PRO A 31 5.08 17.12 -0.82
CA PRO A 31 5.03 18.52 -1.21
C PRO A 31 6.25 18.89 -2.06
N LYS A 32 6.02 19.65 -3.14
CA LYS A 32 7.10 20.22 -3.94
C LYS A 32 7.90 21.25 -3.12
N PRO A 33 9.23 21.36 -3.31
CA PRO A 33 10.06 20.72 -4.34
C PRO A 33 10.76 19.43 -3.86
N HIS A 34 10.32 18.83 -2.78
CA HIS A 34 11.07 17.74 -2.11
C HIS A 34 11.18 16.48 -2.98
N LEU A 35 10.04 15.97 -3.42
CA LEU A 35 9.90 14.93 -4.44
C LEU A 35 8.79 15.37 -5.38
N ASP A 36 9.00 15.19 -6.69
CA ASP A 36 8.03 15.66 -7.70
C ASP A 36 6.87 14.66 -7.85
N TYR A 37 6.06 14.50 -6.80
CA TYR A 37 4.83 13.72 -6.86
C TYR A 37 3.79 14.25 -5.86
N ASP A 38 3.00 15.19 -6.33
CA ASP A 38 1.87 15.80 -5.61
C ASP A 38 0.56 15.43 -6.33
N LEU A 39 -0.51 16.10 -6.02
CA LEU A 39 -1.85 15.84 -6.56
C LEU A 39 -1.91 15.88 -8.10
N GLU A 40 -1.18 16.77 -8.74
CA GLU A 40 -1.17 16.88 -10.21
C GLU A 40 -0.53 15.65 -10.88
N GLU A 41 0.56 15.13 -10.31
CA GLU A 41 1.22 13.93 -10.80
C GLU A 41 0.34 12.70 -10.55
N LEU A 42 -0.31 12.59 -9.37
CA LEU A 42 -1.29 11.56 -9.08
C LEU A 42 -2.44 11.58 -10.12
N TRP A 43 -2.96 12.75 -10.45
CA TRP A 43 -4.00 12.87 -11.45
C TRP A 43 -3.51 12.51 -12.86
N SER A 44 -2.28 12.88 -13.20
CA SER A 44 -1.68 12.46 -14.48
C SER A 44 -1.64 10.94 -14.62
N ASP A 45 -1.31 10.22 -13.55
CA ASP A 45 -1.28 8.76 -13.54
C ASP A 45 -2.70 8.16 -13.51
N THR A 46 -3.58 8.63 -12.63
CA THR A 46 -4.94 8.07 -12.47
C THR A 46 -5.87 8.34 -13.67
N GLN A 47 -5.59 9.39 -14.46
CA GLN A 47 -6.32 9.73 -15.68
C GLN A 47 -5.74 9.08 -16.96
N ASP A 48 -4.74 8.22 -16.84
CA ASP A 48 -4.11 7.56 -18.01
C ASP A 48 -4.96 6.42 -18.60
N GLY A 49 -6.28 6.59 -18.60
CA GLY A 49 -7.26 5.78 -19.34
C GLY A 49 -7.97 4.72 -18.50
N HIS A 50 -7.54 4.42 -17.29
CA HIS A 50 -8.29 3.59 -16.35
C HIS A 50 -9.33 4.41 -15.58
N LYS A 51 -10.43 3.75 -15.13
CA LYS A 51 -11.48 4.39 -14.33
C LYS A 51 -11.14 4.34 -12.84
N VAL A 52 -10.13 5.11 -12.43
CA VAL A 52 -9.82 5.28 -11.00
C VAL A 52 -10.72 6.35 -10.43
N VAL A 53 -11.58 5.95 -9.48
CA VAL A 53 -12.58 6.87 -8.91
C VAL A 53 -12.19 7.38 -7.54
N GLN A 54 -11.51 6.57 -6.75
CA GLN A 54 -11.07 6.91 -5.40
C GLN A 54 -9.67 6.38 -5.13
N THR A 55 -8.96 7.05 -4.23
CA THR A 55 -7.66 6.60 -3.73
C THR A 55 -7.61 6.69 -2.21
N VAL A 56 -6.73 5.90 -1.58
CA VAL A 56 -6.39 6.03 -0.16
C VAL A 56 -4.92 6.40 -0.03
N PHE A 57 -4.68 7.53 0.61
CA PHE A 57 -3.32 7.97 0.93
C PHE A 57 -2.73 7.11 2.05
N MET A 58 -1.48 6.72 1.87
CA MET A 58 -0.69 5.99 2.85
C MET A 58 0.47 6.85 3.33
N GLU A 59 0.66 6.97 4.64
CA GLU A 59 1.75 7.74 5.23
C GLU A 59 3.10 7.42 4.58
N CYS A 60 3.98 8.40 4.49
CA CYS A 60 5.32 8.24 3.92
C CYS A 60 6.37 9.16 4.57
N GLY A 61 6.03 9.78 5.70
CA GLY A 61 6.89 10.69 6.43
C GLY A 61 7.05 12.05 5.76
N SER A 62 6.11 12.45 4.91
CA SER A 62 6.14 13.74 4.21
C SER A 62 5.47 14.85 5.03
N ALA A 63 5.86 16.10 4.79
CA ALA A 63 5.19 17.30 5.32
C ALA A 63 4.93 17.28 6.84
N TYR A 64 5.75 16.63 7.63
CA TYR A 64 5.64 16.66 9.08
C TYR A 64 5.77 18.11 9.61
N ARG A 65 5.04 18.43 10.68
CA ARG A 65 5.23 19.72 11.37
C ARG A 65 6.67 19.83 11.86
N THR A 66 7.18 21.03 11.90
CA THR A 66 8.54 21.34 12.39
C THR A 66 8.54 22.17 13.69
N ASP A 67 7.35 22.48 14.19
CA ASP A 67 7.11 23.23 15.42
C ASP A 67 5.99 22.59 16.27
N GLY A 68 5.89 23.00 17.52
CA GLY A 68 4.96 22.43 18.49
C GLY A 68 5.47 21.14 19.14
N PRO A 69 4.58 20.37 19.77
CA PRO A 69 4.93 19.09 20.41
C PRO A 69 5.38 18.05 19.38
N GLU A 70 6.57 17.49 19.56
CA GLU A 70 7.20 16.55 18.62
C GLU A 70 6.30 15.34 18.27
N HIS A 71 5.56 14.83 19.26
CA HIS A 71 4.65 13.71 19.04
C HIS A 71 3.49 14.02 18.08
N LEU A 72 3.20 15.31 17.83
CA LEU A 72 2.18 15.74 16.86
C LEU A 72 2.77 16.07 15.47
N PHE A 73 4.08 15.94 15.26
CA PHE A 73 4.69 16.23 13.96
C PHE A 73 4.05 15.43 12.80
N PRO A 74 3.68 14.13 12.94
CA PRO A 74 3.02 13.39 11.88
C PRO A 74 1.67 13.96 11.43
N VAL A 75 1.01 14.77 12.28
CA VAL A 75 -0.27 15.41 11.94
C VAL A 75 -0.13 16.38 10.77
N GLY A 76 1.05 16.96 10.56
CA GLY A 76 1.34 17.83 9.41
C GLY A 76 1.14 17.13 8.07
N GLU A 77 1.52 15.86 7.96
CA GLU A 77 1.25 15.05 6.76
C GLU A 77 -0.26 14.89 6.52
N THR A 78 -1.03 14.64 7.57
CA THR A 78 -2.50 14.55 7.47
C THR A 78 -3.10 15.89 7.02
N GLU A 79 -2.61 17.02 7.50
CA GLU A 79 -3.04 18.36 7.09
C GLU A 79 -2.75 18.61 5.61
N PHE A 80 -1.54 18.28 5.17
CA PHE A 80 -1.11 18.39 3.77
C PHE A 80 -2.02 17.58 2.84
N VAL A 81 -2.24 16.31 3.16
CA VAL A 81 -3.07 15.42 2.34
C VAL A 81 -4.55 15.81 2.38
N THR A 82 -5.04 16.30 3.51
CA THR A 82 -6.41 16.84 3.62
C THR A 82 -6.60 18.05 2.69
N ALA A 83 -5.61 18.94 2.61
CA ALA A 83 -5.66 20.06 1.67
C ALA A 83 -5.66 19.58 0.21
N ALA A 84 -4.88 18.55 -0.14
CA ALA A 84 -4.90 17.94 -1.45
C ALA A 84 -6.28 17.29 -1.75
N ALA A 85 -6.86 16.57 -0.79
CA ALA A 85 -8.19 15.97 -0.94
C ALA A 85 -9.30 17.01 -1.14
N LEU A 86 -9.25 18.14 -0.43
CA LEU A 86 -10.20 19.24 -0.63
C LEU A 86 -10.05 19.91 -2.00
N ARG A 87 -8.84 19.98 -2.54
CA ARG A 87 -8.63 20.41 -3.94
C ARG A 87 -9.20 19.38 -4.92
N ALA A 88 -8.99 18.08 -4.68
CA ALA A 88 -9.52 17.02 -5.51
C ALA A 88 -11.06 17.05 -5.57
N ALA A 89 -11.72 17.34 -4.46
CA ALA A 89 -13.18 17.43 -4.38
C ALA A 89 -13.78 18.56 -5.24
N GLN A 90 -12.99 19.51 -5.72
CA GLN A 90 -13.45 20.57 -6.63
C GLN A 90 -13.60 20.10 -8.07
N ASP A 91 -13.04 18.96 -8.43
CA ASP A 91 -13.15 18.36 -9.76
C ASP A 91 -13.58 16.87 -9.64
N PRO A 92 -14.88 16.59 -9.65
CA PRO A 92 -15.40 15.23 -9.50
C PRO A 92 -15.10 14.33 -10.72
N SER A 93 -14.57 14.87 -11.81
CA SER A 93 -14.14 14.06 -12.96
C SER A 93 -12.80 13.34 -12.72
N LYS A 94 -12.10 13.68 -11.65
CA LYS A 94 -10.80 13.12 -11.25
C LYS A 94 -10.93 12.17 -10.07
N ALA A 95 -9.93 11.31 -9.91
CA ALA A 95 -9.85 10.43 -8.75
C ALA A 95 -9.84 11.24 -7.43
N GLN A 96 -10.68 10.85 -6.48
CA GLN A 96 -10.84 11.51 -5.19
C GLN A 96 -9.98 10.82 -4.13
N ILE A 97 -9.27 11.58 -3.30
CA ILE A 97 -8.62 11.03 -2.10
C ILE A 97 -9.71 10.82 -1.05
N ALA A 98 -10.14 9.58 -0.85
CA ALA A 98 -11.29 9.21 -0.03
C ALA A 98 -10.91 8.67 1.36
N GLY A 99 -9.62 8.46 1.62
CA GLY A 99 -9.12 7.99 2.90
C GLY A 99 -7.68 8.40 3.14
N ILE A 100 -7.34 8.55 4.41
CA ILE A 100 -5.99 8.83 4.90
C ILE A 100 -5.64 7.79 5.96
N VAL A 101 -4.57 7.04 5.73
CA VAL A 101 -3.92 6.20 6.72
C VAL A 101 -2.66 6.94 7.15
N ALA A 102 -2.67 7.45 8.37
CA ALA A 102 -1.64 8.32 8.92
C ALA A 102 -0.56 7.55 9.68
N HIS A 103 0.45 8.24 10.19
CA HIS A 103 1.48 7.65 11.04
C HIS A 103 1.26 7.97 12.52
N ALA A 104 1.46 6.96 13.37
CA ALA A 104 1.60 7.11 14.81
C ALA A 104 2.54 6.03 15.38
N ASP A 105 3.39 6.37 16.35
CA ASP A 105 4.05 5.33 17.15
C ASP A 105 3.04 4.71 18.11
N LEU A 106 2.61 3.49 17.81
CA LEU A 106 1.56 2.79 18.53
C LEU A 106 1.96 2.37 19.96
N ARG A 107 3.24 2.52 20.33
CA ARG A 107 3.74 2.20 21.70
C ARG A 107 3.44 3.33 22.69
N ARG A 108 3.04 4.50 22.23
CA ARG A 108 2.85 5.69 23.06
C ARG A 108 1.73 5.50 24.09
N GLU A 109 1.95 6.08 25.27
CA GLU A 109 0.91 6.15 26.31
C GLU A 109 -0.18 7.18 25.97
N ASP A 110 0.20 8.28 25.32
CA ASP A 110 -0.70 9.37 24.89
C ASP A 110 -1.25 9.18 23.46
N LEU A 111 -1.32 7.92 22.99
CA LEU A 111 -1.76 7.57 21.62
C LEU A 111 -3.12 8.17 21.26
N ASP A 112 -4.07 8.19 22.19
CA ASP A 112 -5.43 8.72 21.94
C ASP A 112 -5.40 10.20 21.54
N ALA A 113 -4.56 11.01 22.16
CA ALA A 113 -4.43 12.44 21.84
C ALA A 113 -3.93 12.62 20.38
N LEU A 114 -2.97 11.80 19.95
CA LEU A 114 -2.46 11.83 18.58
C LEU A 114 -3.53 11.35 17.56
N LEU A 115 -4.27 10.27 17.89
CA LEU A 115 -5.36 9.79 17.01
C LEU A 115 -6.48 10.83 16.88
N ASP A 116 -6.81 11.55 17.97
CA ASP A 116 -7.80 12.63 17.93
C ASP A 116 -7.31 13.82 17.10
N ALA A 117 -6.02 14.16 17.19
CA ALA A 117 -5.42 15.20 16.35
C ALA A 117 -5.50 14.84 14.87
N HIS A 118 -5.17 13.60 14.47
CA HIS A 118 -5.35 13.12 13.11
C HIS A 118 -6.83 13.18 12.67
N LYS A 119 -7.75 12.73 13.52
CA LYS A 119 -9.19 12.74 13.22
C LYS A 119 -9.71 14.16 12.94
N VAL A 120 -9.28 15.15 13.72
CA VAL A 120 -9.65 16.55 13.53
C VAL A 120 -9.07 17.09 12.23
N SER A 121 -7.77 16.87 12.00
CA SER A 121 -7.05 17.40 10.83
C SER A 121 -7.52 16.75 9.52
N ALA A 122 -7.89 15.49 9.53
CA ALA A 122 -8.34 14.75 8.34
C ALA A 122 -9.79 15.06 7.90
N ARG A 123 -10.57 15.81 8.67
CA ARG A 123 -11.94 16.26 8.31
C ARG A 123 -12.83 15.14 7.77
N GLY A 124 -12.83 13.98 8.44
CA GLY A 124 -13.64 12.81 8.04
C GLY A 124 -12.92 11.81 7.13
N LEU A 125 -11.68 12.07 6.69
CA LEU A 125 -10.92 11.16 5.83
C LEU A 125 -10.03 10.17 6.61
N PHE A 126 -9.89 10.29 7.93
CA PHE A 126 -9.04 9.43 8.74
C PHE A 126 -9.58 7.99 8.77
N ARG A 127 -8.76 7.00 8.38
CA ARG A 127 -9.17 5.60 8.28
C ARG A 127 -8.36 4.65 9.15
N GLY A 128 -7.11 4.95 9.40
CA GLY A 128 -6.22 4.06 10.14
C GLY A 128 -4.83 4.64 10.35
N ILE A 129 -3.99 3.81 10.90
CA ILE A 129 -2.57 4.10 11.14
C ILE A 129 -1.72 3.07 10.42
N ARG A 130 -0.68 3.55 9.71
CA ARG A 130 0.44 2.72 9.32
C ARG A 130 1.63 2.96 10.26
N HIS A 131 2.03 1.92 10.95
CA HIS A 131 3.29 1.86 11.65
C HIS A 131 4.07 0.69 11.08
N SER A 132 5.05 0.99 10.23
CA SER A 132 5.84 -0.01 9.53
C SER A 132 6.57 -0.92 10.50
N GLY A 133 6.43 -2.23 10.31
CA GLY A 133 7.17 -3.25 11.04
C GLY A 133 8.43 -3.73 10.30
N SER A 134 8.71 -3.17 9.12
CA SER A 134 9.80 -3.64 8.26
C SER A 134 11.17 -3.52 8.93
N ARG A 135 11.90 -4.65 8.97
CA ARG A 135 13.25 -4.76 9.48
C ARG A 135 14.01 -5.86 8.74
N ASP A 136 15.18 -5.54 8.26
CA ASP A 136 16.13 -6.50 7.70
C ASP A 136 17.50 -6.33 8.34
N GLU A 137 18.09 -7.43 8.81
CA GLU A 137 19.42 -7.46 9.43
C GLU A 137 20.48 -8.12 8.53
N SER A 138 20.10 -8.49 7.31
CA SER A 138 20.98 -9.20 6.39
C SER A 138 22.05 -8.31 5.74
N GLY A 139 21.91 -6.99 5.86
CA GLY A 139 22.76 -6.02 5.16
C GLY A 139 22.43 -5.89 3.68
N ALA A 140 21.21 -6.27 3.25
CA ALA A 140 20.77 -6.06 1.89
C ALA A 140 20.80 -4.56 1.51
N PRO A 141 21.22 -4.22 0.28
CA PRO A 141 21.30 -2.84 -0.19
C PRO A 141 19.89 -2.34 -0.58
N LEU A 142 19.03 -2.14 0.41
CA LEU A 142 17.64 -1.74 0.23
C LEU A 142 17.54 -0.27 -0.18
N SER A 143 16.71 0.02 -1.17
CA SER A 143 16.40 1.38 -1.62
C SER A 143 15.59 2.14 -0.56
N ILE A 144 14.72 1.41 0.14
CA ILE A 144 13.91 1.93 1.25
C ILE A 144 14.12 0.98 2.45
N PRO A 145 15.14 1.21 3.30
CA PRO A 145 15.42 0.32 4.41
C PRO A 145 14.37 0.44 5.51
N GLY A 146 13.85 -0.70 5.95
CA GLY A 146 13.00 -0.79 7.13
C GLY A 146 13.76 -0.45 8.41
N ARG A 147 13.10 0.26 9.33
CA ARG A 147 13.73 0.79 10.58
C ARG A 147 13.01 0.35 11.84
N ALA A 148 12.08 -0.60 11.75
CA ALA A 148 11.38 -1.08 12.94
C ALA A 148 12.35 -1.67 13.97
N PRO A 149 12.14 -1.47 15.26
CA PRO A 149 12.93 -2.13 16.30
C PRO A 149 12.71 -3.65 16.25
N LYS A 150 13.71 -4.40 16.69
CA LYS A 150 13.60 -5.84 16.85
C LYS A 150 12.50 -6.17 17.84
N GLY A 151 11.68 -7.18 17.54
CA GLY A 151 10.61 -7.64 18.44
C GLY A 151 9.42 -6.68 18.53
N LEU A 152 9.26 -5.73 17.59
CA LEU A 152 8.15 -4.77 17.62
C LEU A 152 6.78 -5.45 17.78
N PHE A 153 6.53 -6.54 17.07
CA PHE A 153 5.24 -7.23 17.11
C PHE A 153 5.00 -8.04 18.39
N GLU A 154 6.05 -8.26 19.19
CA GLU A 154 5.97 -8.87 20.53
C GLU A 154 5.84 -7.84 21.65
N ASP A 155 6.15 -6.57 21.35
CA ASP A 155 6.10 -5.47 22.31
C ASP A 155 4.66 -5.27 22.83
N LYS A 156 4.51 -5.24 24.17
CA LYS A 156 3.19 -5.16 24.83
C LYS A 156 2.50 -3.82 24.58
N ASP A 157 3.27 -2.74 24.55
CA ASP A 157 2.74 -1.40 24.32
C ASP A 157 2.31 -1.24 22.86
N PHE A 158 3.08 -1.84 21.94
CA PHE A 158 2.70 -1.89 20.53
C PHE A 158 1.39 -2.66 20.32
N ARG A 159 1.25 -3.84 20.90
CA ARG A 159 0.02 -4.65 20.86
C ARG A 159 -1.17 -3.92 21.46
N ARG A 160 -0.97 -3.22 22.57
CA ARG A 160 -1.98 -2.34 23.17
C ARG A 160 -2.43 -1.27 22.19
N GLY A 161 -1.48 -0.59 21.53
CA GLY A 161 -1.78 0.44 20.53
C GLY A 161 -2.54 -0.11 19.33
N VAL A 162 -2.14 -1.29 18.80
CA VAL A 162 -2.86 -1.95 17.70
C VAL A 162 -4.29 -2.31 18.14
N ALA A 163 -4.47 -2.87 19.34
CA ALA A 163 -5.81 -3.16 19.87
C ALA A 163 -6.65 -1.88 20.01
N ARG A 164 -6.03 -0.77 20.44
CA ARG A 164 -6.70 0.53 20.56
C ARG A 164 -7.24 1.05 19.25
N LEU A 165 -6.53 0.80 18.12
CA LEU A 165 -7.07 1.13 16.80
C LEU A 165 -8.38 0.41 16.51
N GLY A 166 -8.45 -0.90 16.80
CA GLY A 166 -9.67 -1.69 16.63
C GLY A 166 -10.84 -1.16 17.45
N GLU A 167 -10.61 -0.83 18.73
CA GLU A 167 -11.62 -0.21 19.62
C GLU A 167 -12.16 1.11 19.06
N ARG A 168 -11.31 1.85 18.32
CA ARG A 168 -11.69 3.12 17.69
C ARG A 168 -12.24 2.94 16.26
N GLY A 169 -12.34 1.69 15.79
CA GLY A 169 -12.83 1.37 14.44
C GLY A 169 -11.90 1.82 13.32
N LEU A 170 -10.60 1.97 13.63
CA LEU A 170 -9.51 2.29 12.71
C LEU A 170 -8.78 1.02 12.25
N THR A 171 -8.14 1.08 11.07
CA THR A 171 -7.28 0.00 10.58
C THR A 171 -5.85 0.13 11.10
N TYR A 172 -5.16 -1.00 11.16
CA TYR A 172 -3.72 -1.06 11.28
C TYR A 172 -3.13 -1.57 9.96
N ASP A 173 -2.44 -0.71 9.25
CA ASP A 173 -1.71 -1.05 8.03
C ASP A 173 -0.23 -1.22 8.36
N THR A 174 0.45 -2.18 7.73
CA THR A 174 1.88 -2.33 7.95
C THR A 174 2.62 -2.87 6.73
N TRP A 175 3.79 -2.28 6.50
CA TRP A 175 4.79 -2.75 5.59
C TRP A 175 5.82 -3.58 6.35
N ILE A 176 6.11 -4.80 5.88
CA ILE A 176 7.09 -5.74 6.43
C ILE A 176 7.83 -6.44 5.29
N TYR A 177 8.88 -7.18 5.63
CA TYR A 177 9.54 -8.08 4.70
C TYR A 177 9.07 -9.51 4.87
N HIS A 178 9.18 -10.32 3.81
CA HIS A 178 8.65 -11.69 3.74
C HIS A 178 9.04 -12.60 4.92
N HIS A 179 10.24 -12.44 5.46
CA HIS A 179 10.73 -13.23 6.59
C HIS A 179 10.10 -12.85 7.94
N GLN A 180 9.28 -11.80 8.00
CA GLN A 180 8.54 -11.35 9.19
C GLN A 180 7.06 -11.78 9.19
N LEU A 181 6.60 -12.53 8.20
CA LEU A 181 5.19 -12.92 8.07
C LEU A 181 4.69 -13.74 9.28
N ALA A 182 5.53 -14.61 9.85
CA ALA A 182 5.17 -15.39 11.04
C ALA A 182 4.93 -14.50 12.26
N ASP A 183 5.78 -13.48 12.46
CA ASP A 183 5.63 -12.52 13.58
C ASP A 183 4.38 -11.67 13.39
N TYR A 184 4.08 -11.27 12.15
CA TYR A 184 2.85 -10.55 11.81
C TYR A 184 1.60 -11.40 12.06
N ALA A 185 1.61 -12.68 11.70
CA ALA A 185 0.51 -13.60 12.00
C ALA A 185 0.31 -13.76 13.53
N ALA A 186 1.40 -13.81 14.29
CA ALA A 186 1.34 -13.86 15.75
C ALA A 186 0.71 -12.58 16.35
N LEU A 187 1.07 -11.41 15.81
CA LEU A 187 0.42 -10.15 16.18
C LEU A 187 -1.08 -10.19 15.87
N ALA A 188 -1.46 -10.61 14.65
CA ALA A 188 -2.86 -10.65 14.22
C ALA A 188 -3.73 -11.54 15.13
N ARG A 189 -3.19 -12.68 15.56
CA ARG A 189 -3.84 -13.58 16.55
C ARG A 189 -3.96 -12.95 17.94
N ALA A 190 -3.00 -12.10 18.33
CA ALA A 190 -3.00 -11.44 19.63
C ALA A 190 -3.99 -10.27 19.72
N VAL A 191 -4.37 -9.67 18.58
CA VAL A 191 -5.27 -8.50 18.51
C VAL A 191 -6.43 -8.74 17.54
N PRO A 192 -7.27 -9.77 17.74
CA PRO A 192 -8.29 -10.19 16.77
C PRO A 192 -9.40 -9.16 16.54
N GLY A 193 -9.54 -8.17 17.42
CA GLY A 193 -10.52 -7.10 17.32
C GLY A 193 -10.13 -5.97 16.35
N THR A 194 -8.90 -5.97 15.80
CA THR A 194 -8.40 -4.93 14.91
C THR A 194 -8.35 -5.44 13.48
N VAL A 195 -8.91 -4.69 12.54
CA VAL A 195 -8.72 -4.93 11.12
C VAL A 195 -7.27 -4.58 10.76
N MET A 196 -6.53 -5.57 10.32
CA MET A 196 -5.11 -5.45 9.98
C MET A 196 -4.92 -5.61 8.47
N ILE A 197 -4.02 -4.81 7.89
CA ILE A 197 -3.78 -4.80 6.46
C ILE A 197 -2.30 -5.04 6.21
N LEU A 198 -2.01 -6.12 5.48
CA LEU A 198 -0.67 -6.45 5.03
C LEU A 198 -0.39 -5.72 3.72
N ASP A 199 0.58 -4.82 3.72
CA ASP A 199 1.04 -4.15 2.51
C ASP A 199 1.96 -5.07 1.68
N HIS A 200 1.84 -4.99 0.34
CA HIS A 200 2.82 -5.48 -0.64
C HIS A 200 3.21 -6.95 -0.48
N PHE A 201 2.25 -7.84 -0.20
CA PHE A 201 2.52 -9.29 -0.02
C PHE A 201 3.51 -9.61 1.13
N GLY A 202 3.78 -8.67 2.04
CA GLY A 202 4.89 -8.78 2.98
C GLY A 202 6.24 -8.66 2.28
N THR A 203 6.32 -7.94 1.20
CA THR A 203 7.51 -7.50 0.45
C THR A 203 8.59 -8.57 0.32
N PRO A 204 8.43 -9.55 -0.58
CA PRO A 204 9.48 -10.52 -0.90
C PRO A 204 10.73 -9.81 -1.45
N LEU A 205 11.83 -9.85 -0.71
CA LEU A 205 13.09 -9.25 -1.12
C LEU A 205 13.79 -10.08 -2.21
N GLY A 206 14.45 -9.39 -3.16
CA GLY A 206 15.15 -10.02 -4.26
C GLY A 206 16.54 -9.43 -4.56
N VAL A 207 17.09 -8.61 -3.64
CA VAL A 207 18.38 -7.94 -3.78
C VAL A 207 19.39 -8.39 -2.71
N GLY A 208 20.66 -8.13 -2.92
CA GLY A 208 21.73 -8.49 -1.98
C GLY A 208 21.72 -9.99 -1.65
N PRO A 209 21.67 -10.39 -0.36
CA PRO A 209 21.67 -11.79 0.06
C PRO A 209 20.47 -12.61 -0.46
N TYR A 210 19.42 -11.94 -0.93
CA TYR A 210 18.19 -12.54 -1.47
C TYR A 210 18.23 -12.70 -3.00
N ALA A 211 19.23 -12.11 -3.66
CA ALA A 211 19.36 -12.19 -5.12
C ALA A 211 19.56 -13.64 -5.57
N GLY A 212 18.86 -14.04 -6.63
CA GLY A 212 18.90 -15.40 -7.18
C GLY A 212 18.14 -16.45 -6.38
N LYS A 213 17.49 -16.10 -5.26
CA LYS A 213 16.77 -17.02 -4.38
C LYS A 213 15.25 -16.94 -4.51
N ARG A 214 14.75 -16.40 -5.63
CA ARG A 214 13.30 -16.13 -5.80
C ARG A 214 12.45 -17.37 -5.60
N ASP A 215 12.84 -18.52 -6.16
CA ASP A 215 12.05 -19.77 -6.07
C ASP A 215 12.03 -20.32 -4.64
N GLU A 216 13.17 -20.25 -3.93
CA GLU A 216 13.27 -20.64 -2.52
C GLU A 216 12.39 -19.72 -1.64
N ILE A 217 12.52 -18.41 -1.84
CA ILE A 217 11.72 -17.41 -1.12
C ILE A 217 10.23 -17.60 -1.42
N PHE A 218 9.86 -17.82 -2.68
CA PHE A 218 8.47 -18.03 -3.05
C PHE A 218 7.90 -19.31 -2.43
N ALA A 219 8.67 -20.40 -2.38
CA ALA A 219 8.24 -21.66 -1.77
C ALA A 219 7.91 -21.45 -0.28
N LYS A 220 8.82 -20.82 0.48
CA LYS A 220 8.59 -20.52 1.90
C LYS A 220 7.47 -19.50 2.11
N TRP A 221 7.46 -18.44 1.28
CA TRP A 221 6.45 -17.39 1.36
C TRP A 221 5.02 -17.95 1.21
N LYS A 222 4.82 -18.96 0.38
CA LYS A 222 3.50 -19.60 0.22
C LYS A 222 2.96 -20.16 1.53
N ASP A 223 3.81 -20.79 2.31
CA ASP A 223 3.42 -21.36 3.60
C ASP A 223 3.17 -20.23 4.62
N ASP A 224 4.07 -19.26 4.69
CA ASP A 224 3.99 -18.16 5.64
C ASP A 224 2.77 -17.24 5.37
N ILE A 225 2.48 -16.94 4.09
CA ILE A 225 1.33 -16.11 3.74
C ILE A 225 -0.01 -16.82 3.99
N ALA A 226 -0.03 -18.15 3.88
CA ALA A 226 -1.21 -18.94 4.25
C ALA A 226 -1.49 -18.89 5.75
N GLU A 227 -0.46 -18.88 6.60
CA GLU A 227 -0.60 -18.66 8.04
C GLU A 227 -1.16 -17.27 8.38
N VAL A 228 -0.73 -16.23 7.65
CA VAL A 228 -1.30 -14.88 7.76
C VAL A 228 -2.76 -14.87 7.31
N ALA A 229 -3.08 -15.52 6.20
CA ALA A 229 -4.44 -15.61 5.67
C ALA A 229 -5.41 -16.38 6.57
N ALA A 230 -4.89 -17.27 7.42
CA ALA A 230 -5.69 -17.96 8.44
C ALA A 230 -6.20 -17.02 9.54
N CYS A 231 -5.64 -15.81 9.67
CA CYS A 231 -6.12 -14.78 10.59
C CYS A 231 -7.31 -14.02 9.96
N PRO A 232 -8.54 -14.15 10.50
CA PRO A 232 -9.75 -13.61 9.84
C PRO A 232 -9.81 -12.09 9.82
N ASN A 233 -9.07 -11.42 10.70
CA ASN A 233 -8.97 -9.97 10.80
C ASN A 233 -7.92 -9.36 9.85
N VAL A 234 -7.22 -10.16 9.02
CA VAL A 234 -6.20 -9.69 8.09
C VAL A 234 -6.74 -9.60 6.66
N TYR A 235 -6.45 -8.48 6.02
CA TYR A 235 -6.65 -8.21 4.60
C TYR A 235 -5.30 -7.99 3.94
N ALA A 236 -5.19 -8.27 2.64
CA ALA A 236 -3.94 -8.12 1.90
C ALA A 236 -4.07 -7.11 0.76
N LYS A 237 -3.10 -6.22 0.66
CA LYS A 237 -2.87 -5.40 -0.52
C LYS A 237 -1.96 -6.13 -1.49
N LEU A 238 -2.45 -6.28 -2.70
CA LEU A 238 -1.81 -7.00 -3.79
C LEU A 238 -1.28 -5.99 -4.81
N GLY A 239 -0.07 -5.53 -4.59
CA GLY A 239 0.70 -4.58 -5.36
C GLY A 239 2.07 -4.37 -4.71
N GLY A 240 2.84 -3.38 -5.16
CA GLY A 240 4.15 -3.08 -4.57
C GLY A 240 5.27 -4.07 -4.91
N LEU A 241 5.02 -5.10 -5.73
CA LEU A 241 6.07 -6.04 -6.16
C LEU A 241 6.98 -5.45 -7.25
N ALA A 242 6.66 -4.29 -7.79
CA ALA A 242 7.53 -3.62 -8.76
C ALA A 242 8.57 -2.70 -8.11
N MET A 243 8.62 -2.62 -6.78
CA MET A 243 9.69 -1.91 -6.07
C MET A 243 11.06 -2.49 -6.43
N PRO A 244 12.12 -1.64 -6.51
CA PRO A 244 13.48 -2.11 -6.82
C PRO A 244 13.95 -3.23 -5.91
N ASP A 245 13.60 -3.19 -4.63
CA ASP A 245 14.03 -4.14 -3.59
C ASP A 245 13.47 -5.56 -3.78
N ASN A 246 12.39 -5.72 -4.58
CA ASN A 246 11.86 -7.03 -4.95
C ASN A 246 12.71 -7.74 -6.02
N GLY A 247 13.69 -7.04 -6.61
CA GLY A 247 14.72 -7.65 -7.46
C GLY A 247 14.24 -8.15 -8.83
N PHE A 248 13.13 -7.61 -9.39
CA PHE A 248 12.73 -7.92 -10.77
C PHE A 248 13.63 -7.25 -11.82
N GLY A 249 14.46 -6.29 -11.40
CA GLY A 249 15.47 -5.68 -12.27
C GLY A 249 14.89 -4.76 -13.35
N TRP A 250 13.70 -4.23 -13.14
CA TRP A 250 13.03 -3.35 -14.12
C TRP A 250 13.52 -1.90 -14.05
N THR A 251 13.80 -1.43 -12.84
CA THR A 251 14.32 -0.07 -12.61
C THR A 251 15.68 0.11 -13.30
N GLY A 252 15.81 1.19 -14.08
CA GLY A 252 17.07 1.55 -14.75
C GLY A 252 17.37 0.76 -16.03
N ARG A 253 16.46 -0.10 -16.49
CA ARG A 253 16.57 -0.75 -17.80
C ARG A 253 16.44 0.30 -18.94
N ALA A 254 16.94 -0.07 -20.12
CA ALA A 254 16.79 0.77 -21.31
C ALA A 254 15.30 1.06 -21.63
N LYS A 255 14.41 0.10 -21.34
CA LYS A 255 12.97 0.18 -21.58
C LYS A 255 12.22 -0.43 -20.40
N PRO A 256 11.09 0.16 -19.93
CA PRO A 256 10.25 -0.43 -18.89
C PRO A 256 9.58 -1.72 -19.38
N PRO A 257 9.11 -2.60 -18.45
CA PRO A 257 8.34 -3.78 -18.81
C PRO A 257 6.97 -3.39 -19.37
N GLY A 258 6.40 -4.27 -20.20
CA GLY A 258 4.99 -4.26 -20.57
C GLY A 258 4.15 -5.09 -19.59
N SER A 259 2.82 -5.01 -19.73
CA SER A 259 1.90 -5.75 -18.85
C SER A 259 1.99 -7.26 -19.01
N ASP A 260 2.42 -7.78 -20.16
CA ASP A 260 2.65 -9.22 -20.34
C ASP A 260 3.88 -9.69 -19.54
N GLU A 261 4.98 -8.93 -19.58
CA GLU A 261 6.18 -9.21 -18.79
C GLU A 261 5.88 -9.11 -17.27
N PHE A 262 5.06 -8.12 -16.87
CA PHE A 262 4.58 -8.02 -15.50
C PHE A 262 3.83 -9.28 -15.06
N VAL A 263 2.88 -9.74 -15.87
CA VAL A 263 2.07 -10.94 -15.58
C VAL A 263 2.96 -12.18 -15.53
N GLU A 264 3.84 -12.38 -16.51
CA GLU A 264 4.78 -13.51 -16.54
C GLU A 264 5.63 -13.59 -15.26
N ALA A 265 6.12 -12.44 -14.81
CA ALA A 265 7.02 -12.37 -13.64
C ALA A 265 6.31 -12.50 -12.30
N GLN A 266 5.09 -11.95 -12.17
CA GLN A 266 4.47 -11.73 -10.86
C GLN A 266 3.16 -12.50 -10.62
N ALA A 267 2.46 -12.96 -11.66
CA ALA A 267 1.16 -13.63 -11.50
C ALA A 267 1.13 -14.79 -10.48
N PRO A 268 2.17 -15.61 -10.35
CA PRO A 268 2.16 -16.70 -9.34
C PRO A 268 1.96 -16.18 -7.91
N TRP A 269 2.53 -15.02 -7.56
CA TRP A 269 2.37 -14.40 -6.23
C TRP A 269 0.93 -13.94 -6.01
N TYR A 270 0.34 -13.29 -7.02
CA TYR A 270 -1.05 -12.84 -6.98
C TYR A 270 -2.02 -14.00 -6.84
N HIS A 271 -1.90 -15.00 -7.70
CA HIS A 271 -2.81 -16.15 -7.68
C HIS A 271 -2.76 -16.90 -6.35
N HIS A 272 -1.57 -17.11 -5.79
CA HIS A 272 -1.45 -17.77 -4.49
C HIS A 272 -2.07 -16.93 -3.36
N ALA A 273 -1.78 -15.63 -3.31
CA ALA A 273 -2.40 -14.75 -2.31
C ALA A 273 -3.93 -14.74 -2.42
N ILE A 274 -4.49 -14.59 -3.63
CA ILE A 274 -5.93 -14.63 -3.86
C ILE A 274 -6.53 -15.97 -3.44
N GLN A 275 -5.82 -17.07 -3.69
CA GLN A 275 -6.26 -18.42 -3.28
C GLN A 275 -6.41 -18.54 -1.76
N VAL A 276 -5.42 -18.06 -0.99
CA VAL A 276 -5.41 -18.24 0.47
C VAL A 276 -6.24 -17.21 1.23
N PHE A 277 -6.22 -15.94 0.79
CA PHE A 277 -7.02 -14.86 1.42
C PHE A 277 -8.46 -14.84 0.95
N ARG A 278 -8.77 -15.37 -0.23
CA ARG A 278 -9.99 -15.14 -0.98
C ARG A 278 -10.12 -13.69 -1.47
N ALA A 279 -10.78 -13.49 -2.60
CA ALA A 279 -10.90 -12.18 -3.25
C ALA A 279 -11.49 -11.09 -2.33
N GLU A 280 -12.41 -11.48 -1.44
CA GLU A 280 -13.09 -10.58 -0.50
C GLU A 280 -12.19 -10.03 0.61
N ARG A 281 -10.94 -10.54 0.69
CA ARG A 281 -9.90 -10.02 1.60
C ARG A 281 -8.66 -9.55 0.86
N CYS A 282 -8.74 -9.39 -0.46
CA CYS A 282 -7.67 -8.87 -1.30
C CYS A 282 -8.05 -7.50 -1.88
N MET A 283 -7.07 -6.61 -2.01
CA MET A 283 -7.20 -5.31 -2.66
C MET A 283 -6.03 -5.13 -3.62
N PHE A 284 -6.29 -4.90 -4.90
CA PHE A 284 -5.25 -4.45 -5.81
C PHE A 284 -4.88 -3.01 -5.50
N GLU A 285 -3.58 -2.71 -5.53
CA GLU A 285 -3.03 -1.39 -5.22
C GLU A 285 -1.97 -0.97 -6.22
N SER A 286 -1.69 0.33 -6.32
CA SER A 286 -0.62 0.82 -7.18
C SER A 286 0.73 0.95 -6.49
N ASN A 287 0.76 1.32 -5.22
CA ASN A 287 1.96 1.75 -4.50
C ASN A 287 2.69 2.91 -5.21
N PHE A 288 1.93 3.80 -5.87
CA PHE A 288 2.52 4.93 -6.59
C PHE A 288 2.85 6.10 -5.66
N PRO A 289 3.97 6.77 -5.92
CA PRO A 289 4.87 6.62 -7.06
C PRO A 289 6.05 5.64 -6.87
N VAL A 290 6.07 4.81 -5.84
CA VAL A 290 7.22 3.94 -5.60
C VAL A 290 7.38 2.93 -6.75
N ASP A 291 6.30 2.25 -7.14
CA ASP A 291 6.32 1.30 -8.26
C ASP A 291 6.51 1.99 -9.62
N ARG A 292 6.26 3.31 -9.72
CA ARG A 292 6.55 4.13 -10.91
C ARG A 292 8.03 4.10 -11.31
N LEU A 293 8.92 3.76 -10.39
CA LEU A 293 10.34 3.54 -10.69
C LEU A 293 10.57 2.39 -11.67
N SER A 294 9.62 1.49 -11.82
CA SER A 294 9.73 0.28 -12.63
C SER A 294 8.76 0.22 -13.80
N LEU A 295 7.55 0.77 -13.70
CA LEU A 295 6.52 0.66 -14.74
C LEU A 295 5.49 1.79 -14.65
N SER A 296 4.72 2.00 -15.72
CA SER A 296 3.66 3.02 -15.74
C SER A 296 2.41 2.53 -15.02
N TYR A 297 1.60 3.49 -14.56
CA TYR A 297 0.30 3.23 -13.93
C TYR A 297 -0.61 2.41 -14.88
N ARG A 298 -0.61 2.76 -16.18
CA ARG A 298 -1.34 2.01 -17.21
C ARG A 298 -0.88 0.56 -17.31
N THR A 299 0.42 0.33 -17.37
CA THR A 299 1.00 -1.02 -17.46
C THR A 299 0.64 -1.86 -16.24
N LEU A 300 0.73 -1.28 -15.04
CA LEU A 300 0.35 -1.93 -13.78
C LEU A 300 -1.10 -2.41 -13.82
N TRP A 301 -2.05 -1.49 -14.06
CA TRP A 301 -3.47 -1.84 -14.02
C TRP A 301 -3.89 -2.74 -15.19
N ASN A 302 -3.24 -2.66 -16.35
CA ASN A 302 -3.40 -3.65 -17.41
C ASN A 302 -2.96 -5.04 -16.95
N GLY A 303 -1.80 -5.14 -16.30
CA GLY A 303 -1.29 -6.39 -15.73
C GLY A 303 -2.22 -6.98 -14.70
N LEU A 304 -2.71 -6.17 -13.76
CA LEU A 304 -3.69 -6.59 -12.74
C LEU A 304 -5.00 -7.08 -13.37
N LYS A 305 -5.49 -6.42 -14.43
CA LYS A 305 -6.67 -6.86 -15.18
C LYS A 305 -6.43 -8.17 -15.92
N LYS A 306 -5.23 -8.38 -16.48
CA LYS A 306 -4.85 -9.67 -17.08
C LYS A 306 -4.80 -10.79 -16.04
N ILE A 307 -4.28 -10.55 -14.85
CA ILE A 307 -4.28 -11.52 -13.74
C ILE A 307 -5.71 -11.83 -13.30
N ALA A 308 -6.56 -10.79 -13.20
CA ALA A 308 -7.91 -10.93 -12.68
C ALA A 308 -8.91 -11.58 -13.64
N LYS A 309 -8.63 -11.64 -14.95
CA LYS A 309 -9.59 -12.05 -16.00
C LYS A 309 -10.20 -13.44 -15.80
N ASP A 310 -9.45 -14.34 -15.16
CA ASP A 310 -9.88 -15.73 -14.96
C ASP A 310 -10.70 -15.93 -13.67
N TYR A 311 -10.90 -14.86 -12.88
CA TYR A 311 -11.74 -14.89 -11.69
C TYR A 311 -13.17 -14.44 -12.00
N PRO A 312 -14.18 -14.96 -11.24
CA PRO A 312 -15.56 -14.51 -11.38
C PRO A 312 -15.71 -12.99 -11.23
N GLU A 313 -16.69 -12.39 -11.92
CA GLU A 313 -16.93 -10.94 -11.89
C GLU A 313 -17.04 -10.35 -10.47
N ALA A 314 -17.73 -11.06 -9.56
CA ALA A 314 -17.83 -10.63 -8.16
C ALA A 314 -16.47 -10.58 -7.45
N ALA A 315 -15.56 -11.52 -7.75
CA ALA A 315 -14.20 -11.52 -7.21
C ALA A 315 -13.37 -10.38 -7.78
N GLN A 316 -13.49 -10.12 -9.09
CA GLN A 316 -12.85 -8.96 -9.71
C GLN A 316 -13.33 -7.66 -9.09
N ALA A 317 -14.65 -7.46 -8.99
CA ALA A 317 -15.24 -6.27 -8.37
C ALA A 317 -14.77 -6.07 -6.91
N ALA A 318 -14.63 -7.16 -6.14
CA ALA A 318 -14.07 -7.11 -4.80
C ALA A 318 -12.63 -6.59 -4.80
N MET A 319 -11.75 -7.18 -5.60
CA MET A 319 -10.32 -6.86 -5.62
C MET A 319 -10.02 -5.46 -6.18
N PHE A 320 -10.77 -4.99 -7.18
CA PHE A 320 -10.54 -3.68 -7.79
C PHE A 320 -11.14 -2.51 -6.99
N SER A 321 -12.19 -2.73 -6.19
CA SER A 321 -12.83 -1.62 -5.45
C SER A 321 -13.55 -2.03 -4.17
N GLY A 322 -14.30 -3.13 -4.18
CA GLY A 322 -15.23 -3.47 -3.11
C GLY A 322 -14.57 -3.70 -1.76
N THR A 323 -13.46 -4.45 -1.73
CA THR A 323 -12.71 -4.75 -0.49
C THR A 323 -12.12 -3.47 0.11
N ALA A 324 -11.51 -2.59 -0.71
CA ALA A 324 -10.98 -1.32 -0.24
C ALA A 324 -12.07 -0.43 0.35
N ARG A 325 -13.22 -0.31 -0.32
CA ARG A 325 -14.37 0.44 0.21
C ARG A 325 -14.85 -0.08 1.54
N LYS A 326 -15.00 -1.39 1.66
CA LYS A 326 -15.43 -2.06 2.90
C LYS A 326 -14.44 -1.80 4.04
N VAL A 327 -13.15 -2.05 3.80
CA VAL A 327 -12.12 -2.03 4.84
C VAL A 327 -11.87 -0.61 5.34
N TYR A 328 -11.73 0.35 4.44
CA TYR A 328 -11.51 1.75 4.79
C TYR A 328 -12.81 2.55 4.96
N LYS A 329 -13.98 1.90 4.90
CA LYS A 329 -15.30 2.55 5.08
C LYS A 329 -15.43 3.77 4.16
N LEU A 330 -15.08 3.59 2.88
CA LEU A 330 -15.17 4.66 1.89
C LEU A 330 -16.61 4.81 1.43
N GLU A 331 -17.10 6.05 1.41
CA GLU A 331 -18.41 6.34 0.84
C GLU A 331 -18.40 6.14 -0.68
N GLY A 332 -19.50 5.72 -1.24
CA GLY A 332 -19.65 5.62 -2.69
C GLY A 332 -19.55 7.00 -3.35
N VAL A 333 -18.99 7.05 -4.58
CA VAL A 333 -19.10 8.25 -5.41
C VAL A 333 -20.58 8.37 -5.79
N GLN A 334 -21.25 9.43 -5.31
CA GLN A 334 -22.64 9.75 -5.69
C GLN A 334 -22.68 10.40 -7.06
#